data_bb0c446bccbe51f96eb8550536412ac6
#
_entry.id   bb0c446bccbe51f96eb8550536412ac6
#
_cell.length_a   1.000
_cell.length_b   1.000
_cell.length_c   1.000
_cell.angle_alpha   90.00
_cell.angle_beta   90.00
_cell.angle_gamma   90.00
#
_symmetry.space_group_name_H-M   'P 1'
#
loop_
_entity.id
_entity.type
_entity.pdbx_description
1 polymer ?
#
loop_
_entity_poly.entity_id
_entity_poly.type
_entity_poly.pdbx_seq_one_letter_code
_entity_poly.pdbx_strand_id
1 'polypeptide(L)'
;AAYVRVSTQEEQQVGSFEMQIVYFKSKIESNPDWELVKIYQDYGVSGTSTNKRQGFKDMIDDAKAGKIDLILTKGINRFGRNTVDILNNLRTLNALTPPVPVRFESEGLSSIGDGSNNLLIAVLSALAELESQQKSEAIKNGIRWRMAEGIYQFSVINTLGYYWDHFGRLLIEPTEAKIVEYIYESCLEGATPAEIAAALTEQGIKSPKGKDFWRAATIRGILRNEKYCGDALMQKTCTIDFREHKSVKNTMLNKYFKEEHHTAIIKKSDWQNVQQILDEKPLPGKSARLHAMPKRFTVTRSKDKYFRGYIILDPRWTASERRELLKELKNL
;
A
#
# COMPACT_ATOMS: atom_id res chain seq x y z
N ALA A 1 -32.22 20.77 -14.69
CA ALA A 1 -30.87 21.10 -15.18
C ALA A 1 -30.37 20.04 -16.18
N ALA A 2 -29.34 20.37 -16.95
CA ALA A 2 -28.67 19.41 -17.80
C ALA A 2 -27.17 19.38 -17.53
N TYR A 3 -26.57 18.18 -17.68
CA TYR A 3 -25.12 17.99 -17.58
C TYR A 3 -24.53 17.47 -18.89
N VAL A 4 -23.55 18.19 -19.41
CA VAL A 4 -22.88 17.91 -20.68
C VAL A 4 -21.38 17.72 -20.46
N ARG A 5 -20.82 16.61 -20.99
CA ARG A 5 -19.39 16.35 -20.93
C ARG A 5 -18.90 15.74 -22.24
N VAL A 6 -17.82 16.27 -22.75
CA VAL A 6 -17.05 15.67 -23.88
C VAL A 6 -15.69 15.22 -23.36
N SER A 7 -15.29 14.00 -23.75
CA SER A 7 -13.98 13.42 -23.46
C SER A 7 -13.09 13.61 -24.68
N THR A 8 -11.84 14.11 -24.48
CA THR A 8 -10.69 14.13 -25.38
C THR A 8 -10.85 13.98 -26.90
N GLN A 9 -9.99 14.61 -27.62
CA GLN A 9 -9.59 14.70 -29.05
C GLN A 9 -10.43 14.07 -30.17
N GLU A 10 -11.04 12.92 -30.00
CA GLU A 10 -11.87 12.29 -31.05
C GLU A 10 -13.32 12.81 -31.08
N GLU A 11 -13.85 13.30 -29.97
CA GLU A 11 -15.18 13.94 -29.90
C GLU A 11 -15.09 15.47 -30.00
N GLN A 12 -13.92 16.01 -30.20
CA GLN A 12 -13.62 17.46 -30.39
C GLN A 12 -13.93 17.99 -31.78
N GLN A 13 -14.69 17.25 -32.58
CA GLN A 13 -15.37 17.92 -33.68
C GLN A 13 -16.32 18.97 -33.06
N VAL A 14 -15.96 20.24 -33.25
CA VAL A 14 -16.54 21.44 -32.65
C VAL A 14 -18.08 21.50 -32.64
N GLY A 15 -18.75 20.69 -33.45
CA GLY A 15 -20.19 20.56 -33.48
C GLY A 15 -20.84 19.66 -32.41
N SER A 16 -20.13 18.69 -31.81
CA SER A 16 -20.80 17.70 -30.94
C SER A 16 -21.15 18.25 -29.55
N PHE A 17 -20.33 19.14 -29.00
CA PHE A 17 -20.58 19.75 -27.68
C PHE A 17 -21.70 20.77 -27.72
N GLU A 18 -21.62 21.68 -28.67
CA GLU A 18 -22.64 22.72 -28.90
C GLU A 18 -23.98 22.08 -29.27
N MET A 19 -23.99 21.02 -30.09
CA MET A 19 -25.22 20.27 -30.41
C MET A 19 -25.86 19.63 -29.17
N GLN A 20 -25.08 19.13 -28.21
CA GLN A 20 -25.64 18.60 -26.96
C GLN A 20 -26.29 19.69 -26.12
N ILE A 21 -25.68 20.86 -26.04
CA ILE A 21 -26.24 22.03 -25.33
C ILE A 21 -27.57 22.46 -25.97
N VAL A 22 -27.58 22.62 -27.30
CA VAL A 22 -28.79 22.97 -28.06
C VAL A 22 -29.89 21.93 -27.89
N TYR A 23 -29.52 20.64 -27.94
CA TYR A 23 -30.43 19.52 -27.76
C TYR A 23 -31.11 19.58 -26.39
N PHE A 24 -30.35 19.68 -25.28
CA PHE A 24 -30.90 19.70 -23.94
C PHE A 24 -31.72 20.99 -23.68
N LYS A 25 -31.28 22.11 -24.20
CA LYS A 25 -32.05 23.37 -24.12
C LYS A 25 -33.40 23.22 -24.78
N SER A 26 -33.42 22.80 -26.04
CA SER A 26 -34.66 22.56 -26.80
C SER A 26 -35.55 21.53 -26.13
N LYS A 27 -34.99 20.45 -25.61
CA LYS A 27 -35.75 19.39 -24.93
C LYS A 27 -36.40 19.85 -23.65
N ILE A 28 -35.72 20.67 -22.86
CA ILE A 28 -36.28 21.24 -21.61
C ILE A 28 -37.35 22.27 -21.94
N GLU A 29 -37.10 23.17 -22.88
CA GLU A 29 -38.02 24.20 -23.33
C GLU A 29 -39.28 23.64 -24.01
N SER A 30 -39.18 22.47 -24.65
CA SER A 30 -40.35 21.81 -25.26
C SER A 30 -41.29 21.13 -24.25
N ASN A 31 -40.88 20.95 -23.00
CA ASN A 31 -41.71 20.37 -21.95
C ASN A 31 -42.30 21.48 -21.07
N PRO A 32 -43.65 21.65 -21.06
CA PRO A 32 -44.29 22.74 -20.31
C PRO A 32 -44.11 22.64 -18.79
N ASP A 33 -43.77 21.45 -18.27
CA ASP A 33 -43.60 21.21 -16.83
C ASP A 33 -42.15 21.46 -16.38
N TRP A 34 -41.24 21.81 -17.30
CA TRP A 34 -39.83 21.96 -17.01
C TRP A 34 -39.33 23.40 -17.20
N GLU A 35 -38.53 23.86 -16.26
CA GLU A 35 -37.80 25.12 -16.33
C GLU A 35 -36.29 24.86 -16.39
N LEU A 36 -35.58 25.52 -17.30
CA LEU A 36 -34.13 25.39 -17.42
C LEU A 36 -33.42 26.27 -16.40
N VAL A 37 -32.97 25.68 -15.30
CA VAL A 37 -32.14 26.36 -14.30
C VAL A 37 -30.76 26.68 -14.86
N LYS A 38 -30.02 25.65 -15.32
CA LYS A 38 -28.63 25.80 -15.83
C LYS A 38 -28.21 24.56 -16.61
N ILE A 39 -27.29 24.76 -17.56
CA ILE A 39 -26.55 23.69 -18.21
C ILE A 39 -25.14 23.67 -17.62
N TYR A 40 -24.82 22.60 -16.91
CA TYR A 40 -23.49 22.37 -16.34
C TYR A 40 -22.63 21.65 -17.36
N GLN A 41 -21.37 22.08 -17.48
CA GLN A 41 -20.52 21.60 -18.56
C GLN A 41 -19.07 21.39 -18.11
N ASP A 42 -18.48 20.28 -18.58
CA ASP A 42 -17.07 19.97 -18.41
C ASP A 42 -16.47 19.66 -19.77
N TYR A 43 -15.55 20.50 -20.24
CA TYR A 43 -14.90 20.39 -21.55
C TYR A 43 -13.51 19.83 -21.45
N GLY A 44 -13.12 18.87 -22.33
CA GLY A 44 -11.76 18.37 -22.46
C GLY A 44 -11.20 17.62 -21.25
N VAL A 45 -12.08 17.14 -20.35
CA VAL A 45 -11.66 16.46 -19.12
C VAL A 45 -11.65 14.95 -19.34
N SER A 46 -10.44 14.35 -19.32
CA SER A 46 -10.31 12.88 -19.31
C SER A 46 -10.99 12.29 -18.08
N GLY A 47 -11.59 11.10 -18.24
CA GLY A 47 -12.35 10.44 -17.17
C GLY A 47 -11.58 10.16 -15.87
N THR A 48 -10.26 10.38 -15.84
CA THR A 48 -9.36 9.95 -14.75
C THR A 48 -9.01 11.03 -13.70
N SER A 49 -9.26 12.33 -13.97
CA SER A 49 -8.87 13.41 -13.04
C SER A 49 -10.07 14.03 -12.30
N THR A 50 -10.12 13.89 -10.96
CA THR A 50 -11.21 14.39 -10.08
C THR A 50 -11.25 15.91 -9.99
N ASN A 51 -10.09 16.56 -10.05
CA ASN A 51 -9.99 18.00 -9.79
C ASN A 51 -10.50 18.88 -10.93
N LYS A 52 -10.79 18.29 -12.10
CA LYS A 52 -11.12 19.04 -13.32
C LYS A 52 -12.61 19.02 -13.71
N ARG A 53 -13.50 18.41 -12.93
CA ARG A 53 -14.96 18.37 -13.22
C ARG A 53 -15.71 19.41 -12.39
N GLN A 54 -15.39 20.68 -12.61
CA GLN A 54 -15.99 21.76 -11.83
C GLN A 54 -17.49 21.89 -12.12
N GLY A 55 -17.89 21.76 -13.38
CA GLY A 55 -19.30 21.80 -13.76
C GLY A 55 -20.12 20.70 -13.09
N PHE A 56 -19.57 19.49 -12.96
CA PHE A 56 -20.25 18.40 -12.24
C PHE A 56 -20.38 18.67 -10.74
N LYS A 57 -19.33 19.20 -10.12
CA LYS A 57 -19.35 19.55 -8.69
C LYS A 57 -20.40 20.64 -8.41
N ASP A 58 -20.37 21.70 -9.19
CA ASP A 58 -21.35 22.81 -9.08
C ASP A 58 -22.78 22.29 -9.23
N MET A 59 -23.02 21.35 -10.15
CA MET A 59 -24.33 20.72 -10.32
C MET A 59 -24.78 19.95 -9.07
N ILE A 60 -23.89 19.15 -8.49
CA ILE A 60 -24.19 18.39 -7.26
C ILE A 60 -24.45 19.33 -6.08
N ASP A 61 -23.68 20.41 -5.97
CA ASP A 61 -23.84 21.39 -4.89
C ASP A 61 -25.14 22.20 -5.05
N ASP A 62 -25.52 22.59 -6.27
CA ASP A 62 -26.79 23.24 -6.55
C ASP A 62 -27.98 22.29 -6.35
N ALA A 63 -27.82 20.99 -6.64
CA ALA A 63 -28.85 19.98 -6.30
C ALA A 63 -29.04 19.85 -4.78
N LYS A 64 -27.93 19.77 -4.00
CA LYS A 64 -28.00 19.77 -2.53
C LYS A 64 -28.60 21.05 -1.96
N ALA A 65 -28.43 22.17 -2.63
CA ALA A 65 -29.01 23.45 -2.24
C ALA A 65 -30.51 23.57 -2.62
N GLY A 66 -31.11 22.52 -3.21
CA GLY A 66 -32.55 22.51 -3.59
C GLY A 66 -32.86 23.37 -4.82
N LYS A 67 -31.88 23.69 -5.66
CA LYS A 67 -32.09 24.51 -6.87
C LYS A 67 -32.40 23.66 -8.11
N ILE A 68 -32.29 22.36 -8.01
CA ILE A 68 -32.45 21.41 -9.12
C ILE A 68 -33.37 20.27 -8.70
N ASP A 69 -34.42 20.04 -9.45
CA ASP A 69 -35.39 18.96 -9.22
C ASP A 69 -35.20 17.78 -10.18
N LEU A 70 -34.51 17.99 -11.30
CA LEU A 70 -34.23 16.95 -12.30
C LEU A 70 -32.89 17.24 -13.02
N ILE A 71 -32.08 16.21 -13.19
CA ILE A 71 -30.87 16.27 -13.98
C ILE A 71 -31.04 15.44 -15.25
N LEU A 72 -30.78 16.04 -16.41
CA LEU A 72 -30.70 15.35 -17.70
C LEU A 72 -29.23 15.17 -18.10
N THR A 73 -28.86 14.02 -18.60
CA THR A 73 -27.54 13.76 -19.17
C THR A 73 -27.63 12.78 -20.34
N LYS A 74 -26.68 12.85 -21.26
CA LYS A 74 -26.67 12.02 -22.46
C LYS A 74 -26.66 10.51 -22.14
N GLY A 75 -25.85 10.09 -21.17
CA GLY A 75 -25.75 8.69 -20.81
C GLY A 75 -24.99 8.45 -19.51
N ILE A 76 -25.06 7.24 -19.01
CA ILE A 76 -24.46 6.80 -17.74
C ILE A 76 -22.95 7.08 -17.71
N ASN A 77 -22.25 6.86 -18.82
CA ASN A 77 -20.80 7.09 -18.94
C ASN A 77 -20.40 8.56 -18.85
N ARG A 78 -21.33 9.50 -18.95
CA ARG A 78 -21.08 10.94 -18.78
C ARG A 78 -21.21 11.35 -17.32
N PHE A 79 -21.99 10.62 -16.54
CA PHE A 79 -22.31 10.96 -15.15
C PHE A 79 -21.20 10.61 -14.14
N GLY A 80 -20.45 9.53 -14.36
CA GLY A 80 -19.34 9.15 -13.51
C GLY A 80 -18.09 8.75 -14.28
N ARG A 81 -17.01 8.38 -13.56
CA ARG A 81 -15.74 7.89 -14.12
C ARG A 81 -15.69 6.37 -14.17
N ASN A 82 -16.25 5.76 -13.19
CA ASN A 82 -16.38 4.33 -13.01
C ASN A 82 -17.75 4.06 -12.37
N THR A 83 -18.12 2.82 -12.31
CA THR A 83 -19.42 2.39 -11.81
C THR A 83 -19.65 2.78 -10.34
N VAL A 84 -18.59 2.79 -9.52
CA VAL A 84 -18.65 3.17 -8.10
C VAL A 84 -18.97 4.66 -7.94
N ASP A 85 -18.31 5.53 -8.72
CA ASP A 85 -18.58 6.98 -8.70
C ASP A 85 -20.03 7.27 -9.11
N ILE A 86 -20.50 6.62 -10.18
CA ILE A 86 -21.90 6.77 -10.66
C ILE A 86 -22.87 6.39 -9.55
N LEU A 87 -22.67 5.22 -8.96
CA LEU A 87 -23.54 4.70 -7.91
C LEU A 87 -23.57 5.61 -6.68
N ASN A 88 -22.41 6.10 -6.24
CA ASN A 88 -22.32 7.00 -5.08
C ASN A 88 -23.02 8.35 -5.35
N ASN A 89 -22.84 8.91 -6.55
CA ASN A 89 -23.51 10.15 -6.94
C ASN A 89 -25.02 9.97 -7.01
N LEU A 90 -25.51 8.87 -7.58
CA LEU A 90 -26.95 8.57 -7.62
C LEU A 90 -27.53 8.39 -6.21
N ARG A 91 -26.84 7.66 -5.34
CA ARG A 91 -27.25 7.51 -3.94
C ARG A 91 -27.31 8.85 -3.21
N THR A 92 -26.33 9.72 -3.44
CA THR A 92 -26.31 11.07 -2.85
C THR A 92 -27.52 11.88 -3.29
N LEU A 93 -27.84 11.90 -4.58
CA LEU A 93 -28.98 12.64 -5.13
C LEU A 93 -30.33 12.04 -4.69
N ASN A 94 -30.44 10.73 -4.61
CA ASN A 94 -31.64 10.03 -4.15
C ASN A 94 -31.91 10.20 -2.64
N ALA A 95 -30.86 10.48 -1.85
CA ALA A 95 -30.97 10.73 -0.41
C ALA A 95 -31.38 12.18 -0.05
N LEU A 96 -31.45 13.08 -1.03
CA LEU A 96 -31.90 14.46 -0.83
C LEU A 96 -33.43 14.51 -0.54
N THR A 97 -33.89 15.60 0.04
CA THR A 97 -35.31 15.81 0.35
C THR A 97 -35.74 17.15 -0.24
N PRO A 98 -36.50 17.17 -1.37
CA PRO A 98 -36.90 16.00 -2.18
C PRO A 98 -35.74 15.33 -2.92
N PRO A 99 -35.85 14.04 -3.28
CA PRO A 99 -34.87 13.36 -4.10
C PRO A 99 -34.72 13.97 -5.49
N VAL A 100 -33.51 14.04 -6.02
CA VAL A 100 -33.24 14.61 -7.36
C VAL A 100 -32.99 13.48 -8.36
N PRO A 101 -33.92 13.16 -9.27
CA PRO A 101 -33.78 12.15 -10.29
C PRO A 101 -32.73 12.55 -11.36
N VAL A 102 -32.01 11.54 -11.87
CA VAL A 102 -31.14 11.68 -13.03
C VAL A 102 -31.71 10.84 -14.18
N ARG A 103 -31.91 11.47 -15.34
CA ARG A 103 -32.39 10.83 -16.55
C ARG A 103 -31.26 10.66 -17.56
N PHE A 104 -31.06 9.44 -17.98
CA PHE A 104 -30.05 9.05 -18.95
C PHE A 104 -30.71 8.84 -20.32
N GLU A 105 -30.48 9.78 -21.24
CA GLU A 105 -31.21 9.84 -22.51
C GLU A 105 -30.87 8.68 -23.44
N SER A 106 -29.59 8.30 -23.57
CA SER A 106 -29.16 7.23 -24.47
C SER A 106 -29.71 5.87 -24.04
N GLU A 107 -29.82 5.64 -22.74
CA GLU A 107 -30.30 4.37 -22.19
C GLU A 107 -31.81 4.37 -21.93
N GLY A 108 -32.46 5.53 -21.98
CA GLY A 108 -33.88 5.69 -21.64
C GLY A 108 -34.21 5.38 -20.17
N LEU A 109 -33.21 5.50 -19.29
CA LEU A 109 -33.33 5.15 -17.88
C LEU A 109 -33.42 6.39 -16.99
N SER A 110 -34.09 6.26 -15.84
CA SER A 110 -34.15 7.27 -14.79
C SER A 110 -33.66 6.69 -13.48
N SER A 111 -33.01 7.50 -12.65
CA SER A 111 -32.55 7.07 -11.33
C SER A 111 -33.66 7.00 -10.27
N ILE A 112 -34.84 7.52 -10.54
CA ILE A 112 -36.05 7.49 -9.68
C ILE A 112 -37.27 7.30 -10.56
N GLY A 113 -38.24 6.48 -10.12
CA GLY A 113 -39.50 6.19 -10.82
C GLY A 113 -39.74 4.70 -11.07
N ASP A 114 -40.83 4.29 -11.54
CA ASP A 114 -41.42 3.02 -12.07
C ASP A 114 -40.61 1.71 -12.00
N GLY A 115 -40.01 1.34 -10.90
CA GLY A 115 -39.38 0.00 -10.73
C GLY A 115 -38.06 -0.24 -11.50
N SER A 116 -37.80 0.48 -12.60
CA SER A 116 -36.54 0.41 -13.36
C SER A 116 -35.34 0.95 -12.56
N ASN A 117 -35.61 1.81 -11.59
CA ASN A 117 -34.62 2.40 -10.68
C ASN A 117 -33.89 1.36 -9.82
N ASN A 118 -34.63 0.44 -9.21
CA ASN A 118 -34.03 -0.61 -8.38
C ASN A 118 -33.16 -1.52 -9.21
N LEU A 119 -33.55 -1.79 -10.45
CA LEU A 119 -32.76 -2.59 -11.41
C LEU A 119 -31.46 -1.86 -11.81
N LEU A 120 -31.55 -0.56 -12.13
CA LEU A 120 -30.35 0.24 -12.47
C LEU A 120 -29.34 0.25 -11.34
N ILE A 121 -29.77 0.55 -10.12
CA ILE A 121 -28.90 0.57 -8.94
C ILE A 121 -28.35 -0.84 -8.65
N ALA A 122 -29.15 -1.89 -8.79
CA ALA A 122 -28.71 -3.26 -8.59
C ALA A 122 -27.64 -3.67 -9.62
N VAL A 123 -27.86 -3.39 -10.89
CA VAL A 123 -26.91 -3.68 -11.98
C VAL A 123 -25.61 -2.89 -11.79
N LEU A 124 -25.70 -1.60 -11.51
CA LEU A 124 -24.51 -0.77 -11.24
C LEU A 124 -23.74 -1.25 -10.00
N SER A 125 -24.44 -1.68 -8.95
CA SER A 125 -23.80 -2.22 -7.75
C SER A 125 -23.05 -3.53 -8.06
N ALA A 126 -23.66 -4.44 -8.82
CA ALA A 126 -23.03 -5.69 -9.25
C ALA A 126 -21.81 -5.42 -10.14
N LEU A 127 -21.90 -4.49 -11.08
CA LEU A 127 -20.77 -4.11 -11.94
C LEU A 127 -19.63 -3.49 -11.13
N ALA A 128 -19.93 -2.62 -10.16
CA ALA A 128 -18.93 -2.02 -9.27
C ALA A 128 -18.19 -3.08 -8.44
N GLU A 129 -18.91 -4.10 -7.99
CA GLU A 129 -18.30 -5.22 -7.26
C GLU A 129 -17.40 -6.05 -8.18
N LEU A 130 -17.84 -6.37 -9.40
CA LEU A 130 -17.02 -7.07 -10.39
C LEU A 130 -15.74 -6.29 -10.77
N GLU A 131 -15.84 -4.99 -11.01
CA GLU A 131 -14.67 -4.14 -11.27
C GLU A 131 -13.68 -4.17 -10.12
N SER A 132 -14.17 -4.14 -8.88
CA SER A 132 -13.32 -4.20 -7.67
C SER A 132 -12.61 -5.54 -7.55
N GLN A 133 -13.31 -6.65 -7.81
CA GLN A 133 -12.75 -8.00 -7.83
C GLN A 133 -11.68 -8.14 -8.91
N GLN A 134 -11.97 -7.72 -10.14
CA GLN A 134 -11.01 -7.78 -11.26
C GLN A 134 -9.74 -6.97 -10.97
N LYS A 135 -9.85 -5.77 -10.42
CA LYS A 135 -8.68 -4.97 -10.00
C LYS A 135 -7.86 -5.68 -8.93
N SER A 136 -8.52 -6.27 -7.93
CA SER A 136 -7.85 -7.04 -6.87
C SER A 136 -7.10 -8.24 -7.44
N GLU A 137 -7.72 -8.98 -8.36
CA GLU A 137 -7.07 -10.13 -9.02
C GLU A 137 -5.91 -9.71 -9.93
N ALA A 138 -6.06 -8.63 -10.69
CA ALA A 138 -4.97 -8.09 -11.51
C ALA A 138 -3.75 -7.69 -10.67
N ILE A 139 -3.97 -7.02 -9.53
CA ILE A 139 -2.91 -6.68 -8.58
C ILE A 139 -2.24 -7.94 -8.02
N LYS A 140 -3.04 -8.94 -7.58
CA LYS A 140 -2.53 -10.21 -7.06
C LYS A 140 -1.70 -10.95 -8.12
N ASN A 141 -2.16 -10.99 -9.34
CA ASN A 141 -1.45 -11.64 -10.45
C ASN A 141 -0.15 -10.90 -10.79
N GLY A 142 -0.15 -9.57 -10.81
CA GLY A 142 1.06 -8.77 -10.99
C GLY A 142 2.09 -8.97 -9.86
N ILE A 143 1.64 -9.13 -8.62
CA ILE A 143 2.52 -9.46 -7.49
C ILE A 143 3.09 -10.87 -7.65
N ARG A 144 2.26 -11.87 -7.98
CA ARG A 144 2.70 -13.26 -8.19
C ARG A 144 3.70 -13.37 -9.33
N TRP A 145 3.48 -12.65 -10.41
CA TRP A 145 4.42 -12.60 -11.51
C TRP A 145 5.78 -12.07 -11.07
N ARG A 146 5.81 -10.94 -10.35
CA ARG A 146 7.08 -10.40 -9.80
C ARG A 146 7.76 -11.36 -8.83
N MET A 147 7.00 -12.12 -8.04
CA MET A 147 7.56 -13.16 -7.18
C MET A 147 8.17 -14.31 -7.98
N ALA A 148 7.53 -14.73 -9.08
CA ALA A 148 8.03 -15.79 -9.96
C ALA A 148 9.34 -15.38 -10.65
N GLU A 149 9.43 -14.12 -11.09
CA GLU A 149 10.66 -13.56 -11.69
C GLU A 149 11.75 -13.24 -10.64
N GLY A 150 11.43 -13.32 -9.34
CA GLY A 150 12.36 -13.00 -8.26
C GLY A 150 12.72 -11.50 -8.15
N ILE A 151 11.86 -10.61 -8.67
CA ILE A 151 12.04 -9.15 -8.60
C ILE A 151 11.09 -8.50 -7.58
N TYR A 152 10.42 -9.31 -6.77
CA TYR A 152 9.48 -8.82 -5.78
C TYR A 152 10.21 -8.24 -4.56
N GLN A 153 9.91 -6.99 -4.24
CA GLN A 153 10.42 -6.32 -3.04
C GLN A 153 9.63 -6.78 -1.81
N PHE A 154 10.27 -7.50 -0.90
CA PHE A 154 9.66 -7.85 0.37
C PHE A 154 9.71 -6.69 1.37
N SER A 155 8.79 -6.68 2.33
CA SER A 155 8.82 -5.70 3.41
C SER A 155 10.01 -5.92 4.32
N VAL A 156 10.78 -4.87 4.57
CA VAL A 156 11.87 -4.82 5.57
C VAL A 156 11.42 -4.30 6.92
N ILE A 157 10.14 -3.91 7.05
CA ILE A 157 9.57 -3.48 8.32
C ILE A 157 9.75 -4.61 9.35
N ASN A 158 10.38 -4.32 10.46
CA ASN A 158 10.78 -5.30 11.49
C ASN A 158 11.77 -6.39 11.02
N THR A 159 12.44 -6.21 9.87
CA THR A 159 13.57 -7.04 9.44
C THR A 159 14.85 -6.29 9.77
N LEU A 160 15.54 -6.72 10.82
CA LEU A 160 16.77 -6.08 11.29
C LEU A 160 17.88 -6.22 10.23
N GLY A 161 18.71 -5.20 10.08
CA GLY A 161 19.91 -5.26 9.23
C GLY A 161 19.71 -4.92 7.76
N TYR A 162 18.46 -4.68 7.31
CA TYR A 162 18.19 -4.29 5.92
C TYR A 162 17.30 -3.08 5.81
N TYR A 163 17.52 -2.25 4.78
CA TYR A 163 16.65 -1.15 4.38
C TYR A 163 16.59 -0.97 2.87
N TRP A 164 15.51 -0.40 2.37
CA TRP A 164 15.38 0.01 0.97
C TRP A 164 15.84 1.46 0.81
N ASP A 165 16.76 1.71 -0.12
CA ASP A 165 17.12 3.07 -0.50
C ASP A 165 16.02 3.72 -1.38
N HIS A 166 16.17 5.02 -1.68
CA HIS A 166 15.23 5.76 -2.50
C HIS A 166 15.21 5.33 -3.98
N PHE A 167 16.21 4.55 -4.42
CA PHE A 167 16.25 3.94 -5.75
C PHE A 167 15.64 2.52 -5.78
N GLY A 168 15.11 2.03 -4.66
CA GLY A 168 14.55 0.69 -4.55
C GLY A 168 15.60 -0.42 -4.50
N ARG A 169 16.83 -0.14 -4.04
CA ARG A 169 17.87 -1.14 -3.81
C ARG A 169 17.87 -1.56 -2.35
N LEU A 170 17.96 -2.86 -2.10
CA LEU A 170 18.08 -3.40 -0.74
C LEU A 170 19.53 -3.29 -0.28
N LEU A 171 19.76 -2.58 0.80
CA LEU A 171 21.07 -2.33 1.37
C LEU A 171 21.13 -2.87 2.80
N ILE A 172 22.37 -3.18 3.25
CA ILE A 172 22.64 -3.60 4.62
C ILE A 172 22.78 -2.36 5.51
N GLU A 173 22.11 -2.35 6.64
CA GLU A 173 22.32 -1.37 7.71
C GLU A 173 23.38 -1.91 8.67
N PRO A 174 24.60 -1.32 8.71
CA PRO A 174 25.76 -1.94 9.38
C PRO A 174 25.61 -2.16 10.89
N THR A 175 24.89 -1.25 11.57
CA THR A 175 24.67 -1.35 13.03
C THR A 175 23.71 -2.48 13.38
N GLU A 176 22.65 -2.63 12.61
CA GLU A 176 21.67 -3.69 12.82
C GLU A 176 22.19 -5.04 12.35
N ALA A 177 23.02 -5.07 11.28
CA ALA A 177 23.64 -6.28 10.79
C ALA A 177 24.53 -6.93 11.86
N LYS A 178 25.29 -6.14 12.63
CA LYS A 178 26.08 -6.64 13.76
C LYS A 178 25.25 -7.33 14.84
N ILE A 179 24.02 -6.85 15.07
CA ILE A 179 23.11 -7.51 16.01
C ILE A 179 22.68 -8.87 15.45
N VAL A 180 22.43 -8.94 14.15
CA VAL A 180 22.08 -10.19 13.47
C VAL A 180 23.26 -11.17 13.51
N GLU A 181 24.46 -10.71 13.19
CA GLU A 181 25.71 -11.51 13.29
C GLU A 181 25.88 -12.08 14.69
N TYR A 182 25.79 -11.23 15.72
CA TYR A 182 25.85 -11.66 17.12
C TYR A 182 24.82 -12.73 17.48
N ILE A 183 23.57 -12.61 17.01
CA ILE A 183 22.52 -13.59 17.26
C ILE A 183 22.88 -14.95 16.64
N TYR A 184 23.42 -14.94 15.42
CA TYR A 184 23.82 -16.17 14.74
C TYR A 184 25.08 -16.80 15.36
N GLU A 185 26.11 -16.02 15.66
CA GLU A 185 27.33 -16.47 16.32
C GLU A 185 27.02 -17.08 17.69
N SER A 186 26.24 -16.40 18.52
CA SER A 186 25.81 -16.92 19.83
C SER A 186 25.07 -18.25 19.70
N CYS A 187 24.22 -18.40 18.69
CA CYS A 187 23.49 -19.66 18.45
C CYS A 187 24.45 -20.79 18.02
N LEU A 188 25.42 -20.50 17.16
CA LEU A 188 26.44 -21.45 16.74
C LEU A 188 27.35 -21.87 17.89
N GLU A 189 27.60 -21.00 18.86
CA GLU A 189 28.30 -21.29 20.11
C GLU A 189 27.47 -22.10 21.11
N GLY A 190 26.19 -22.38 20.79
CA GLY A 190 25.31 -23.23 21.57
C GLY A 190 24.36 -22.48 22.50
N ALA A 191 24.26 -21.16 22.40
CA ALA A 191 23.29 -20.40 23.20
C ALA A 191 21.87 -20.64 22.69
N THR A 192 20.95 -20.77 23.64
CA THR A 192 19.52 -20.90 23.34
C THR A 192 18.92 -19.54 22.92
N PRO A 193 17.82 -19.53 22.14
CA PRO A 193 17.12 -18.29 21.81
C PRO A 193 16.65 -17.49 23.04
N ALA A 194 16.44 -18.14 24.17
CA ALA A 194 16.06 -17.47 25.41
C ALA A 194 17.25 -16.74 26.06
N GLU A 195 18.42 -17.38 26.10
CA GLU A 195 19.67 -16.78 26.61
C GLU A 195 20.11 -15.59 25.75
N ILE A 196 20.06 -15.70 24.42
CA ILE A 196 20.36 -14.60 23.49
C ILE A 196 19.37 -13.41 23.72
N ALA A 197 18.08 -13.70 23.88
CA ALA A 197 17.09 -12.66 24.15
C ALA A 197 17.35 -11.94 25.48
N ALA A 198 17.73 -12.69 26.52
CA ALA A 198 18.08 -12.13 27.84
C ALA A 198 19.32 -11.22 27.73
N ALA A 199 20.38 -11.69 27.07
CA ALA A 199 21.61 -10.94 26.89
C ALA A 199 21.43 -9.63 26.11
N LEU A 200 20.66 -9.64 25.02
CA LEU A 200 20.34 -8.42 24.26
C LEU A 200 19.48 -7.44 25.06
N THR A 201 18.57 -7.95 25.90
CA THR A 201 17.75 -7.13 26.80
C THR A 201 18.62 -6.48 27.89
N GLU A 202 19.50 -7.24 28.51
CA GLU A 202 20.41 -6.73 29.56
C GLU A 202 21.37 -5.67 29.01
N GLN A 203 21.80 -5.82 27.77
CA GLN A 203 22.66 -4.84 27.07
C GLN A 203 21.89 -3.58 26.62
N GLY A 204 20.58 -3.51 26.84
CA GLY A 204 19.74 -2.37 26.45
C GLY A 204 19.55 -2.22 24.94
N ILE A 205 19.81 -3.28 24.16
CA ILE A 205 19.64 -3.25 22.71
C ILE A 205 18.14 -3.38 22.37
N LYS A 206 17.61 -2.44 21.59
CA LYS A 206 16.20 -2.45 21.21
C LYS A 206 15.89 -3.57 20.21
N SER A 207 14.74 -4.20 20.41
CA SER A 207 14.23 -5.22 19.48
C SER A 207 13.80 -4.60 18.13
N PRO A 208 13.60 -5.39 17.04
CA PRO A 208 13.17 -4.88 15.73
C PRO A 208 11.88 -4.05 15.74
N LYS A 209 11.06 -4.20 16.79
CA LYS A 209 9.84 -3.40 17.02
C LYS A 209 10.06 -2.19 17.96
N GLY A 210 11.32 -1.84 18.25
CA GLY A 210 11.68 -0.72 19.13
C GLY A 210 11.41 -0.94 20.61
N LYS A 211 11.14 -2.19 21.05
CA LYS A 211 10.91 -2.51 22.47
C LYS A 211 12.22 -2.70 23.21
N ASP A 212 12.23 -2.35 24.48
CA ASP A 212 13.40 -2.48 25.36
C ASP A 212 13.70 -3.93 25.80
N PHE A 213 12.84 -4.87 25.46
CA PHE A 213 13.03 -6.27 25.77
C PHE A 213 12.92 -7.15 24.51
N TRP A 214 13.69 -8.23 24.50
CA TRP A 214 13.67 -9.26 23.47
C TRP A 214 12.88 -10.47 23.95
N ARG A 215 12.26 -11.17 23.02
CA ARG A 215 11.59 -12.44 23.26
C ARG A 215 12.30 -13.56 22.52
N ALA A 216 12.41 -14.74 23.14
CA ALA A 216 12.97 -15.94 22.48
C ALA A 216 12.30 -16.26 21.13
N ALA A 217 10.98 -15.99 21.01
CA ALA A 217 10.26 -16.15 19.74
C ALA A 217 10.75 -15.19 18.65
N THR A 218 11.18 -13.96 19.01
CA THR A 218 11.74 -13.00 18.05
C THR A 218 13.12 -13.47 17.58
N ILE A 219 13.97 -13.92 18.49
CA ILE A 219 15.29 -14.51 18.16
C ILE A 219 15.11 -15.72 17.24
N ARG A 220 14.21 -16.65 17.60
CA ARG A 220 13.92 -17.83 16.75
C ARG A 220 13.42 -17.42 15.38
N GLY A 221 12.61 -16.36 15.28
CA GLY A 221 12.14 -15.81 14.00
C GLY A 221 13.27 -15.26 13.15
N ILE A 222 14.27 -14.60 13.75
CA ILE A 222 15.48 -14.10 13.07
C ILE A 222 16.32 -15.28 12.59
N LEU A 223 16.63 -16.24 13.46
CA LEU A 223 17.45 -17.42 13.13
C LEU A 223 16.83 -18.30 12.03
N ARG A 224 15.49 -18.34 11.91
CA ARG A 224 14.77 -19.09 10.87
C ARG A 224 14.57 -18.33 9.57
N ASN A 225 14.95 -17.06 9.51
CA ASN A 225 14.67 -16.22 8.36
C ASN A 225 15.74 -16.36 7.29
N GLU A 226 15.39 -16.98 6.17
CA GLU A 226 16.28 -17.21 5.02
C GLU A 226 16.79 -15.92 4.37
N LYS A 227 16.19 -14.79 4.64
CA LYS A 227 16.64 -13.51 4.10
C LYS A 227 18.05 -13.14 4.57
N TYR A 228 18.45 -13.61 5.76
CA TYR A 228 19.77 -13.30 6.29
C TYR A 228 20.91 -14.01 5.55
N CYS A 229 20.63 -15.14 4.89
CA CYS A 229 21.60 -15.80 4.00
C CYS A 229 21.48 -15.38 2.53
N GLY A 230 20.73 -14.31 2.23
CA GLY A 230 20.60 -13.76 0.89
C GLY A 230 19.48 -14.37 0.05
N ASP A 231 18.82 -15.41 0.54
CA ASP A 231 17.71 -16.08 -0.15
C ASP A 231 16.37 -15.37 0.15
N ALA A 232 15.39 -15.58 -0.70
CA ALA A 232 14.05 -15.05 -0.48
C ALA A 232 12.96 -16.09 -0.74
N LEU A 233 12.20 -16.46 0.30
CA LEU A 233 10.99 -17.26 0.17
C LEU A 233 9.77 -16.34 0.22
N MET A 234 9.11 -16.19 -0.91
CA MET A 234 7.97 -15.31 -1.11
C MET A 234 6.65 -16.07 -1.03
N GLN A 235 5.55 -15.33 -0.86
CA GLN A 235 4.18 -15.86 -0.71
C GLN A 235 4.01 -16.82 0.48
N LYS A 236 4.68 -16.51 1.61
CA LYS A 236 4.50 -17.26 2.88
C LYS A 236 3.08 -17.11 3.46
N THR A 237 2.41 -16.01 3.12
CA THR A 237 1.03 -15.71 3.52
C THR A 237 0.18 -15.38 2.31
N CYS A 238 -1.14 -15.57 2.43
CA CYS A 238 -2.12 -15.16 1.43
C CYS A 238 -3.32 -14.50 2.09
N THR A 239 -3.97 -13.59 1.37
CA THR A 239 -5.22 -12.96 1.79
C THR A 239 -6.37 -13.79 1.24
N ILE A 240 -7.21 -14.34 2.11
CA ILE A 240 -8.35 -15.20 1.74
C ILE A 240 -9.48 -14.32 1.19
N ASP A 241 -9.83 -13.26 1.91
CA ASP A 241 -10.91 -12.35 1.56
C ASP A 241 -10.36 -10.94 1.28
N PHE A 242 -10.71 -10.40 0.10
CA PHE A 242 -10.31 -9.05 -0.30
C PHE A 242 -11.05 -7.96 0.48
N ARG A 243 -12.19 -8.27 1.12
CA ARG A 243 -12.99 -7.34 1.91
C ARG A 243 -12.43 -7.19 3.34
N GLU A 244 -12.04 -8.30 3.95
CA GLU A 244 -11.54 -8.33 5.33
C GLU A 244 -10.02 -8.06 5.44
N HIS A 245 -9.28 -8.12 4.34
CA HIS A 245 -7.81 -7.99 4.27
C HIS A 245 -7.06 -8.94 5.24
N LYS A 246 -7.71 -10.02 5.68
CA LYS A 246 -7.15 -10.97 6.62
C LYS A 246 -6.10 -11.85 5.94
N SER A 247 -4.86 -11.73 6.41
CA SER A 247 -3.74 -12.54 5.93
C SER A 247 -3.59 -13.80 6.78
N VAL A 248 -3.46 -14.95 6.13
CA VAL A 248 -3.24 -16.25 6.75
C VAL A 248 -2.00 -16.91 6.18
N LYS A 249 -1.45 -17.92 6.90
CA LYS A 249 -0.32 -18.72 6.41
C LYS A 249 -0.73 -19.43 5.13
N ASN A 250 0.08 -19.28 4.08
CA ASN A 250 -0.18 -19.91 2.80
C ASN A 250 0.10 -21.42 2.86
N THR A 251 -0.94 -22.21 2.68
CA THR A 251 -0.88 -23.68 2.59
C THR A 251 -1.38 -24.20 1.24
N MET A 252 -1.98 -23.33 0.41
CA MET A 252 -2.71 -23.72 -0.79
C MET A 252 -2.09 -23.19 -2.09
N LEU A 253 -1.40 -22.04 -2.02
CA LEU A 253 -0.83 -21.40 -3.21
C LEU A 253 0.66 -21.71 -3.33
N ASN A 254 1.19 -21.64 -4.55
CA ASN A 254 2.62 -21.80 -4.81
C ASN A 254 3.42 -20.77 -4.01
N LYS A 255 4.55 -21.22 -3.45
CA LYS A 255 5.57 -20.34 -2.88
C LYS A 255 6.68 -20.19 -3.89
N TYR A 256 7.27 -19.01 -3.94
CA TYR A 256 8.38 -18.72 -4.85
C TYR A 256 9.66 -18.59 -4.04
N PHE A 257 10.68 -19.32 -4.45
CA PHE A 257 11.98 -19.28 -3.82
C PHE A 257 13.02 -18.75 -4.80
N LYS A 258 13.80 -17.75 -4.37
CA LYS A 258 14.90 -17.18 -5.14
C LYS A 258 16.15 -17.26 -4.31
N GLU A 259 17.14 -18.00 -4.83
CA GLU A 259 18.50 -18.01 -4.26
C GLU A 259 19.22 -16.71 -4.64
N GLU A 260 20.13 -16.28 -3.77
CA GLU A 260 20.97 -15.10 -3.99
C GLU A 260 20.19 -13.85 -4.45
N HIS A 261 19.02 -13.66 -3.84
CA HIS A 261 18.12 -12.54 -4.18
C HIS A 261 18.75 -11.18 -3.80
N HIS A 262 19.56 -11.16 -2.75
CA HIS A 262 20.16 -9.93 -2.22
C HIS A 262 21.45 -10.25 -1.45
N THR A 263 22.21 -9.21 -1.09
CA THR A 263 23.44 -9.36 -0.31
C THR A 263 23.14 -9.97 1.05
N ALA A 264 23.80 -11.08 1.37
CA ALA A 264 23.67 -11.78 2.63
C ALA A 264 24.39 -11.06 3.77
N ILE A 265 23.80 -11.07 4.98
CA ILE A 265 24.47 -10.69 6.22
C ILE A 265 25.21 -11.91 6.78
N ILE A 266 24.60 -13.09 6.70
CA ILE A 266 25.09 -14.34 7.25
C ILE A 266 25.45 -15.29 6.09
N LYS A 267 26.57 -16.00 6.22
CA LYS A 267 26.95 -17.02 5.24
C LYS A 267 25.90 -18.13 5.20
N LYS A 268 25.65 -18.65 4.00
CA LYS A 268 24.66 -19.73 3.80
C LYS A 268 24.96 -20.99 4.62
N SER A 269 26.25 -21.32 4.76
CA SER A 269 26.71 -22.43 5.63
C SER A 269 26.32 -22.25 7.09
N ASP A 270 26.53 -21.05 7.62
CA ASP A 270 26.25 -20.74 9.02
C ASP A 270 24.73 -20.72 9.29
N TRP A 271 23.95 -20.17 8.33
CA TRP A 271 22.50 -20.26 8.37
C TRP A 271 22.01 -21.72 8.39
N GLN A 272 22.58 -22.59 7.53
CA GLN A 272 22.23 -24.01 7.48
C GLN A 272 22.58 -24.73 8.79
N ASN A 273 23.76 -24.49 9.35
CA ASN A 273 24.16 -25.06 10.64
C ASN A 273 23.22 -24.65 11.77
N VAL A 274 22.79 -23.37 11.78
CA VAL A 274 21.78 -22.87 12.75
C VAL A 274 20.45 -23.58 12.56
N GLN A 275 20.01 -23.86 11.30
CA GLN A 275 18.76 -24.62 11.10
C GLN A 275 18.85 -26.02 11.72
N GLN A 276 19.98 -26.72 11.57
CA GLN A 276 20.19 -28.03 12.17
C GLN A 276 20.10 -27.95 13.71
N ILE A 277 20.80 -26.98 14.31
CA ILE A 277 20.77 -26.74 15.76
C ILE A 277 19.34 -26.50 16.26
N LEU A 278 18.55 -25.72 15.51
CA LEU A 278 17.16 -25.40 15.89
C LEU A 278 16.19 -26.57 15.69
N ASP A 279 16.51 -27.55 14.84
CA ASP A 279 15.71 -28.75 14.58
C ASP A 279 16.07 -29.89 15.51
N GLU A 280 17.30 -29.92 16.00
CA GLU A 280 17.73 -30.85 17.04
C GLU A 280 17.06 -30.50 18.39
N LYS A 281 16.60 -31.50 19.13
CA LYS A 281 16.11 -31.27 20.48
C LYS A 281 17.27 -30.81 21.35
N PRO A 282 17.11 -29.74 22.14
CA PRO A 282 18.19 -29.24 22.99
C PRO A 282 18.63 -30.35 23.94
N LEU A 283 19.93 -30.71 23.87
CA LEU A 283 20.55 -31.55 24.88
C LEU A 283 20.55 -30.82 26.22
N PRO A 284 20.08 -31.41 27.30
CA PRO A 284 20.10 -30.75 28.60
C PRO A 284 21.58 -30.59 29.06
N GLY A 285 22.01 -29.35 29.31
CA GLY A 285 23.15 -29.10 30.18
C GLY A 285 24.39 -28.42 29.62
N LYS A 286 24.38 -27.73 28.48
CA LYS A 286 25.50 -26.85 28.12
C LYS A 286 25.02 -25.42 27.98
N SER A 287 25.22 -24.63 29.03
CA SER A 287 25.10 -23.17 28.95
C SER A 287 26.32 -22.60 28.22
N ALA A 288 26.09 -21.96 27.09
CA ALA A 288 27.14 -21.26 26.37
C ALA A 288 27.55 -20.01 27.11
N ARG A 289 28.85 -19.69 27.13
CA ARG A 289 29.33 -18.38 27.61
C ARG A 289 29.09 -17.36 26.51
N LEU A 290 28.01 -16.57 26.69
CA LEU A 290 27.73 -15.44 25.81
C LEU A 290 28.77 -14.35 26.04
N HIS A 291 29.45 -13.93 24.97
CA HIS A 291 30.29 -12.77 24.98
C HIS A 291 29.43 -11.50 24.87
N ALA A 292 29.77 -10.47 25.63
CA ALA A 292 29.08 -9.19 25.49
C ALA A 292 29.39 -8.59 24.10
N MET A 293 28.37 -8.08 23.41
CA MET A 293 28.61 -7.32 22.19
C MET A 293 29.56 -6.16 22.48
N PRO A 294 30.50 -5.86 21.58
CA PRO A 294 31.36 -4.70 21.74
C PRO A 294 30.52 -3.45 21.92
N LYS A 295 30.64 -2.79 23.07
CA LYS A 295 29.87 -1.56 23.38
C LYS A 295 30.25 -0.35 22.51
N ARG A 296 31.30 -0.45 21.68
CA ARG A 296 31.77 0.66 20.86
C ARG A 296 31.26 0.53 19.44
N PHE A 297 30.34 1.40 19.10
CA PHE A 297 30.06 1.71 17.70
C PHE A 297 31.29 2.45 17.15
N THR A 298 31.98 1.86 16.20
CA THR A 298 33.06 2.55 15.49
C THR A 298 32.45 3.68 14.68
N VAL A 299 32.83 4.92 15.00
CA VAL A 299 32.48 6.09 14.20
C VAL A 299 33.23 6.00 12.89
N THR A 300 32.56 5.60 11.82
CA THR A 300 33.14 5.62 10.49
C THR A 300 32.84 6.95 9.81
N ARG A 301 33.89 7.66 9.38
CA ARG A 301 33.71 8.80 8.47
C ARG A 301 33.19 8.29 7.16
N SER A 302 32.14 8.91 6.64
CA SER A 302 31.58 8.56 5.32
C SER A 302 32.68 8.69 4.26
N LYS A 303 32.89 7.63 3.47
CA LYS A 303 33.71 7.63 2.25
C LYS A 303 32.92 8.03 1.01
N ASP A 304 31.64 8.27 1.16
CA ASP A 304 30.75 8.69 0.07
C ASP A 304 31.20 10.00 -0.55
N LYS A 305 31.12 10.11 -1.88
CA LYS A 305 31.57 11.27 -2.64
C LYS A 305 30.88 12.58 -2.22
N TYR A 306 29.60 12.50 -1.82
CA TYR A 306 28.78 13.65 -1.45
C TYR A 306 28.80 13.98 0.04
N PHE A 307 29.14 13.00 0.90
CA PHE A 307 29.14 13.12 2.36
C PHE A 307 30.53 12.92 2.98
N ARG A 308 31.58 13.14 2.21
CA ARG A 308 32.97 12.97 2.65
C ARG A 308 33.28 13.93 3.81
N GLY A 309 33.59 13.36 4.96
CA GLY A 309 33.88 14.13 6.18
C GLY A 309 32.68 14.34 7.11
N TYR A 310 31.46 13.95 6.72
CA TYR A 310 30.32 13.95 7.61
C TYR A 310 30.29 12.68 8.47
N ILE A 311 29.84 12.81 9.69
CA ILE A 311 29.59 11.70 10.60
C ILE A 311 28.11 11.39 10.57
N ILE A 312 27.78 10.14 10.23
CA ILE A 312 26.40 9.69 10.25
C ILE A 312 26.03 9.35 11.68
N LEU A 313 25.11 10.13 12.25
CA LEU A 313 24.50 9.85 13.55
C LEU A 313 23.27 8.97 13.34
N ASP A 314 23.22 7.82 14.02
CA ASP A 314 22.01 7.03 14.07
C ASP A 314 20.95 7.81 14.88
N PRO A 315 19.76 8.12 14.30
CA PRO A 315 18.69 8.83 15.00
C PRO A 315 18.17 8.07 16.24
N ARG A 316 18.45 6.77 16.33
CA ARG A 316 18.08 5.91 17.46
C ARG A 316 19.00 6.02 18.66
N TRP A 317 20.13 6.67 18.52
CA TRP A 317 21.08 6.88 19.63
C TRP A 317 20.45 7.73 20.72
N THR A 318 20.62 7.26 21.94
CA THR A 318 20.18 7.98 23.14
C THR A 318 21.00 9.26 23.33
N ALA A 319 20.50 10.18 24.14
CA ALA A 319 21.21 11.42 24.45
C ALA A 319 22.58 11.19 25.18
N SER A 320 22.74 10.03 25.85
CA SER A 320 23.99 9.62 26.45
C SER A 320 25.03 9.16 25.44
N GLU A 321 24.61 8.33 24.47
CA GLU A 321 25.46 7.84 23.37
C GLU A 321 25.93 8.99 22.48
N ARG A 322 25.06 9.95 22.18
CA ARG A 322 25.44 11.17 21.44
C ARG A 322 26.46 12.03 22.19
N ARG A 323 26.35 12.14 23.54
CA ARG A 323 27.32 12.86 24.37
C ARG A 323 28.68 12.16 24.44
N GLU A 324 28.70 10.86 24.49
CA GLU A 324 29.92 10.03 24.48
C GLU A 324 30.64 10.15 23.13
N LEU A 325 29.90 10.09 22.02
CA LEU A 325 30.42 10.35 20.68
C LEU A 325 31.05 11.74 20.55
N LEU A 326 30.38 12.78 21.06
CA LEU A 326 30.89 14.14 21.02
C LEU A 326 32.17 14.32 21.86
N LYS A 327 32.40 13.51 22.92
CA LYS A 327 33.65 13.48 23.67
C LYS A 327 34.76 12.80 22.85
N GLU A 328 34.49 11.69 22.19
CA GLU A 328 35.47 11.00 21.34
C GLU A 328 35.88 11.85 20.14
N LEU A 329 34.93 12.60 19.54
CA LEU A 329 35.23 13.50 18.41
C LEU A 329 36.09 14.72 18.79
N LYS A 330 36.08 15.15 20.05
CA LYS A 330 36.96 16.22 20.55
C LYS A 330 38.40 15.74 20.76
N ASN A 331 38.60 14.43 20.80
CA ASN A 331 39.91 13.80 21.02
C ASN A 331 40.52 13.27 19.69
N LEU A 332 39.87 13.47 18.55
CA LEU A 332 40.32 13.20 17.18
C LEU A 332 40.68 14.52 16.48
#